data_a29f22a02f85642a4e8c83953e3fa28c
#
_entry.id   a29f22a02f85642a4e8c83953e3fa28c
#
_cell.length_a   1.000
_cell.length_b   1.000
_cell.length_c   1.000
_cell.angle_alpha   90.00
_cell.angle_beta   90.00
_cell.angle_gamma   90.00
#
_symmetry.space_group_name_H-M   'P 1'
#
loop_
_entity.id
_entity.type
_entity.pdbx_description
1 polymer ?
#
loop_
_entity_poly.entity_id
_entity_poly.type
_entity_poly.pdbx_seq_one_letter_code
_entity_poly.pdbx_strand_id
1 'polypeptide(L)'
;MDNYGFTRLDAERAAPVLYARSIDSTNNALKKLAAQGAPDGTVLWASEQTAGRGRLGRSFLSPEGGLYLSMLWRPDFPPEKTVSLTSCAAVALCRCLEAWPELGVSIKWPNDVLLDGRKLCGILTEGCTTPGGFCVVMGMGVNVNTPKFPPELRDIAASLYLASGRTWDIGEFSARLIESLDKMYALWLKEPDAFLEEYRARCATVGCEVTYTRGDTVYNARAVGIDGDYALIVERGGERETIRFGEVSVRKRTDIS
;
A
#
# COMPACT_ATOMS: atom_id res chain seq x y z
N MET A 1 -4.11 -17.22 22.53
CA MET A 1 -5.01 -16.32 21.77
C MET A 1 -5.19 -15.09 22.63
N ASP A 2 -5.25 -13.94 22.03
CA ASP A 2 -5.56 -12.69 22.73
C ASP A 2 -7.07 -12.53 22.98
N ASN A 3 -7.46 -11.39 23.60
CA ASN A 3 -8.87 -11.07 23.86
C ASN A 3 -9.74 -10.96 22.59
N TYR A 4 -9.13 -10.99 21.41
CA TYR A 4 -9.79 -10.83 20.11
C TYR A 4 -9.86 -12.13 19.30
N GLY A 5 -9.32 -13.26 19.83
CA GLY A 5 -9.30 -14.55 19.15
C GLY A 5 -8.19 -14.74 18.11
N PHE A 6 -7.19 -13.85 18.11
CA PHE A 6 -6.00 -13.94 17.24
C PHE A 6 -4.78 -14.45 18.01
N THR A 7 -3.78 -14.95 17.29
CA THR A 7 -2.48 -15.23 17.87
C THR A 7 -1.72 -13.92 18.03
N ARG A 8 -1.40 -13.55 19.28
CA ARG A 8 -0.50 -12.44 19.56
C ARG A 8 0.93 -12.89 19.34
N LEU A 9 1.68 -12.12 18.59
CA LEU A 9 3.12 -12.32 18.40
C LEU A 9 3.87 -11.48 19.43
N ASP A 10 4.93 -12.05 19.99
CA ASP A 10 5.85 -11.29 20.84
C ASP A 10 6.65 -10.35 19.94
N ALA A 11 6.42 -9.07 20.12
CA ALA A 11 7.14 -8.00 19.46
C ALA A 11 7.55 -6.98 20.52
N GLU A 12 8.72 -6.41 20.37
CA GLU A 12 9.20 -5.29 21.21
C GLU A 12 8.47 -3.98 20.83
N ARG A 13 7.13 -4.02 20.87
CA ARG A 13 6.24 -2.91 20.55
C ARG A 13 5.20 -2.72 21.66
N ALA A 14 4.86 -1.45 21.93
CA ALA A 14 3.79 -1.12 22.87
C ALA A 14 2.42 -1.60 22.34
N ALA A 15 2.17 -1.47 21.04
CA ALA A 15 0.94 -1.92 20.40
C ALA A 15 1.04 -3.38 19.94
N PRO A 16 -0.05 -4.17 20.01
CA PRO A 16 -0.03 -5.59 19.70
C PRO A 16 0.19 -5.84 18.20
N VAL A 17 0.90 -6.94 17.91
CA VAL A 17 0.97 -7.57 16.60
C VAL A 17 0.17 -8.87 16.65
N LEU A 18 -0.85 -8.97 15.83
CA LEU A 18 -1.80 -10.07 15.76
C LEU A 18 -1.61 -10.85 14.47
N TYR A 19 -1.81 -12.16 14.53
CA TYR A 19 -1.69 -13.05 13.38
C TYR A 19 -2.93 -13.92 13.21
N ALA A 20 -3.33 -14.10 11.96
CA ALA A 20 -4.30 -15.09 11.52
C ALA A 20 -3.75 -15.92 10.36
N ARG A 21 -3.95 -17.25 10.35
CA ARG A 21 -3.56 -18.05 9.19
C ARG A 21 -4.38 -17.68 7.96
N SER A 22 -5.70 -17.61 8.10
CA SER A 22 -6.66 -17.22 7.06
C SER A 22 -7.74 -16.35 7.65
N ILE A 23 -8.18 -15.32 6.91
CA ILE A 23 -9.21 -14.37 7.32
C ILE A 23 -9.95 -13.84 6.08
N ASP A 24 -11.14 -13.27 6.26
CA ASP A 24 -11.85 -12.58 5.17
C ASP A 24 -11.04 -11.39 4.64
N SER A 25 -10.72 -10.44 5.52
CA SER A 25 -9.91 -9.26 5.23
C SER A 25 -9.29 -8.69 6.50
N THR A 26 -7.98 -8.48 6.48
CA THR A 26 -7.27 -7.86 7.61
C THR A 26 -7.76 -6.43 7.89
N ASN A 27 -8.08 -5.64 6.85
CA ASN A 27 -8.69 -4.32 7.03
C ASN A 27 -10.05 -4.40 7.73
N ASN A 28 -10.93 -5.30 7.31
CA ASN A 28 -12.27 -5.45 7.91
C ASN A 28 -12.17 -5.89 9.37
N ALA A 29 -11.30 -6.85 9.66
CA ALA A 29 -11.09 -7.31 11.03
C ALA A 29 -10.50 -6.21 11.90
N LEU A 30 -9.49 -5.48 11.41
CA LEU A 30 -8.87 -4.42 12.20
C LEU A 30 -9.80 -3.23 12.44
N LYS A 31 -10.72 -2.91 11.52
CA LYS A 31 -11.80 -1.95 11.77
C LYS A 31 -12.73 -2.38 12.91
N LYS A 32 -13.08 -3.69 12.97
CA LYS A 32 -13.87 -4.24 14.07
C LYS A 32 -13.11 -4.13 15.41
N LEU A 33 -11.81 -4.46 15.41
CA LEU A 33 -10.96 -4.30 16.58
C LEU A 33 -10.84 -2.82 17.02
N ALA A 34 -10.71 -1.90 16.06
CA ALA A 34 -10.69 -0.47 16.34
C ALA A 34 -11.95 0.02 17.05
N ALA A 35 -13.14 -0.48 16.62
CA ALA A 35 -14.42 -0.19 17.27
C ALA A 35 -14.53 -0.79 18.68
N GLN A 36 -13.79 -1.87 18.98
CA GLN A 36 -13.69 -2.51 20.30
C GLN A 36 -12.58 -1.90 21.17
N GLY A 37 -11.93 -0.81 20.73
CA GLY A 37 -10.93 -0.11 21.52
C GLY A 37 -9.49 -0.58 21.33
N ALA A 38 -9.17 -1.28 20.24
CA ALA A 38 -7.77 -1.60 19.92
C ALA A 38 -6.92 -0.33 19.90
N PRO A 39 -5.71 -0.35 20.52
CA PRO A 39 -4.85 0.83 20.63
C PRO A 39 -4.26 1.26 19.28
N ASP A 40 -3.80 2.51 19.23
CA ASP A 40 -2.99 3.04 18.12
C ASP A 40 -1.78 2.15 17.87
N GLY A 41 -1.41 1.96 16.61
CA GLY A 41 -0.30 1.10 16.20
C GLY A 41 -0.63 -0.40 16.21
N THR A 42 -1.86 -0.85 16.51
CA THR A 42 -2.23 -2.27 16.41
C THR A 42 -2.05 -2.78 14.99
N VAL A 43 -1.37 -3.91 14.86
CA VAL A 43 -1.14 -4.61 13.58
C VAL A 43 -1.90 -5.92 13.56
N LEU A 44 -2.55 -6.24 12.45
CA LEU A 44 -3.05 -7.57 12.14
C LEU A 44 -2.52 -7.99 10.77
N TRP A 45 -1.86 -9.15 10.70
CA TRP A 45 -1.48 -9.71 9.42
C TRP A 45 -1.97 -11.16 9.26
N ALA A 46 -2.10 -11.60 8.02
CA ALA A 46 -2.54 -12.94 7.67
C ALA A 46 -1.70 -13.53 6.53
N SER A 47 -1.64 -14.87 6.49
CA SER A 47 -1.00 -15.61 5.40
C SER A 47 -1.90 -15.72 4.16
N GLU A 48 -3.22 -15.58 4.35
CA GLU A 48 -4.23 -15.69 3.31
C GLU A 48 -5.43 -14.79 3.60
N GLN A 49 -6.07 -14.23 2.55
CA GLN A 49 -7.38 -13.60 2.66
C GLN A 49 -8.37 -14.23 1.68
N THR A 50 -9.55 -14.59 2.18
CA THR A 50 -10.63 -15.18 1.34
C THR A 50 -11.47 -14.12 0.63
N ALA A 51 -11.44 -12.87 1.11
CA ALA A 51 -12.14 -11.73 0.52
C ALA A 51 -11.26 -10.47 0.53
N GLY A 52 -10.01 -10.61 0.03
CA GLY A 52 -9.06 -9.52 -0.08
C GLY A 52 -9.62 -8.35 -0.89
N ARG A 53 -9.40 -7.12 -0.42
CA ARG A 53 -10.01 -5.89 -0.96
C ARG A 53 -8.97 -4.97 -1.58
N GLY A 54 -9.33 -4.42 -2.72
CA GLY A 54 -8.65 -3.30 -3.36
C GLY A 54 -9.51 -2.04 -3.35
N ARG A 55 -9.01 -0.97 -3.97
CA ARG A 55 -9.73 0.30 -4.14
C ARG A 55 -10.95 0.12 -5.05
N LEU A 56 -11.95 1.00 -4.85
CA LEU A 56 -13.16 1.08 -5.69
C LEU A 56 -13.93 -0.26 -5.78
N GLY A 57 -13.96 -1.05 -4.70
CA GLY A 57 -14.68 -2.31 -4.64
C GLY A 57 -14.03 -3.48 -5.39
N ARG A 58 -12.82 -3.31 -5.92
CA ARG A 58 -12.07 -4.42 -6.55
C ARG A 58 -11.63 -5.45 -5.53
N SER A 59 -11.51 -6.70 -5.96
CA SER A 59 -10.85 -7.74 -5.18
C SER A 59 -9.34 -7.65 -5.30
N PHE A 60 -8.63 -8.09 -4.26
CA PHE A 60 -7.19 -8.31 -4.28
C PHE A 60 -6.92 -9.79 -4.06
N LEU A 61 -6.31 -10.44 -5.05
CA LEU A 61 -5.97 -11.87 -4.97
C LEU A 61 -4.96 -12.08 -3.83
N SER A 62 -5.34 -12.87 -2.84
CA SER A 62 -4.60 -13.00 -1.57
C SER A 62 -4.36 -14.47 -1.19
N PRO A 63 -3.67 -15.27 -2.05
CA PRO A 63 -3.40 -16.67 -1.75
C PRO A 63 -2.36 -16.83 -0.63
N GLU A 64 -2.26 -18.04 -0.08
CA GLU A 64 -1.16 -18.39 0.85
C GLU A 64 0.21 -18.09 0.21
N GLY A 65 1.14 -17.60 1.03
CA GLY A 65 2.47 -17.17 0.59
C GLY A 65 2.63 -15.67 0.39
N GLY A 66 1.54 -14.88 0.47
CA GLY A 66 1.59 -13.43 0.57
C GLY A 66 1.73 -12.95 2.01
N LEU A 67 2.01 -11.65 2.18
CA LEU A 67 1.87 -10.94 3.44
C LEU A 67 0.70 -9.93 3.30
N TYR A 68 -0.37 -10.18 4.04
CA TYR A 68 -1.55 -9.31 4.07
C TYR A 68 -1.60 -8.65 5.44
N LEU A 69 -1.13 -7.41 5.51
CA LEU A 69 -0.93 -6.68 6.76
C LEU A 69 -1.85 -5.46 6.80
N SER A 70 -2.49 -5.24 7.93
CA SER A 70 -3.19 -3.99 8.22
C SER A 70 -2.65 -3.38 9.50
N MET A 71 -2.54 -2.04 9.53
CA MET A 71 -2.12 -1.27 10.69
C MET A 71 -3.17 -0.22 11.02
N LEU A 72 -3.49 -0.10 12.30
CA LEU A 72 -4.43 0.89 12.83
C LEU A 72 -3.66 2.12 13.29
N TRP A 73 -4.07 3.28 12.82
CA TRP A 73 -3.56 4.58 13.25
C TRP A 73 -4.69 5.48 13.77
N ARG A 74 -4.39 6.24 14.82
CA ARG A 74 -5.30 7.23 15.42
C ARG A 74 -4.63 8.61 15.43
N PRO A 75 -4.40 9.20 14.26
CA PRO A 75 -3.74 10.49 14.18
C PRO A 75 -4.64 11.60 14.72
N ASP A 76 -4.08 12.53 15.49
CA ASP A 76 -4.74 13.76 15.89
C ASP A 76 -4.61 14.83 14.78
N PHE A 77 -5.09 14.48 13.58
CA PHE A 77 -5.10 15.33 12.40
C PHE A 77 -6.44 15.24 11.69
N PRO A 78 -6.84 16.30 10.96
CA PRO A 78 -8.03 16.26 10.11
C PRO A 78 -7.94 15.12 9.08
N PRO A 79 -9.06 14.45 8.74
CA PRO A 79 -9.08 13.33 7.79
C PRO A 79 -8.40 13.62 6.45
N GLU A 80 -8.44 14.87 5.98
CA GLU A 80 -7.84 15.32 4.72
C GLU A 80 -6.31 15.15 4.71
N LYS A 81 -5.67 15.31 5.87
CA LYS A 81 -4.21 15.13 6.01
C LYS A 81 -3.79 13.67 5.95
N THR A 82 -4.70 12.74 6.22
CA THR A 82 -4.39 11.30 6.24
C THR A 82 -4.25 10.68 4.85
N VAL A 83 -4.61 11.42 3.78
CA VAL A 83 -4.48 10.95 2.39
C VAL A 83 -3.03 10.60 2.05
N SER A 84 -2.06 11.38 2.54
CA SER A 84 -0.63 11.14 2.34
C SER A 84 -0.11 9.84 2.96
N LEU A 85 -0.80 9.27 3.96
CA LEU A 85 -0.39 8.02 4.62
C LEU A 85 -0.24 6.85 3.63
N THR A 86 -1.08 6.80 2.59
CA THR A 86 -0.95 5.78 1.54
C THR A 86 0.40 5.90 0.81
N SER A 87 0.78 7.11 0.45
CA SER A 87 2.03 7.40 -0.25
C SER A 87 3.25 7.18 0.66
N CYS A 88 3.15 7.60 1.93
CA CYS A 88 4.19 7.36 2.93
C CYS A 88 4.39 5.86 3.20
N ALA A 89 3.31 5.07 3.26
CA ALA A 89 3.40 3.61 3.42
C ALA A 89 4.08 2.94 2.20
N ALA A 90 3.85 3.45 0.98
CA ALA A 90 4.56 2.97 -0.21
C ALA A 90 6.07 3.24 -0.10
N VAL A 91 6.48 4.44 0.37
CA VAL A 91 7.89 4.76 0.62
C VAL A 91 8.48 3.87 1.71
N ALA A 92 7.72 3.59 2.79
CA ALA A 92 8.19 2.70 3.87
C ALA A 92 8.46 1.28 3.35
N LEU A 93 7.63 0.73 2.47
CA LEU A 93 7.91 -0.57 1.84
C LEU A 93 9.14 -0.50 0.93
N CYS A 94 9.30 0.57 0.14
CA CYS A 94 10.50 0.73 -0.68
C CYS A 94 11.77 0.77 0.19
N ARG A 95 11.78 1.52 1.28
CA ARG A 95 12.90 1.56 2.25
C ARG A 95 13.16 0.18 2.89
N CYS A 96 12.11 -0.53 3.25
CA CYS A 96 12.24 -1.90 3.77
C CYS A 96 12.98 -2.82 2.79
N LEU A 97 12.78 -2.63 1.48
CA LEU A 97 13.37 -3.44 0.41
C LEU A 97 14.77 -2.96 -0.03
N GLU A 98 15.26 -1.79 0.43
CA GLU A 98 16.61 -1.29 0.13
C GLU A 98 17.74 -2.20 0.63
N ALA A 99 17.46 -3.06 1.62
CA ALA A 99 18.42 -4.09 2.03
C ALA A 99 18.77 -5.10 0.92
N TRP A 100 18.00 -5.09 -0.18
CA TRP A 100 18.15 -5.94 -1.37
C TRP A 100 18.18 -5.07 -2.63
N PRO A 101 19.32 -4.42 -2.93
CA PRO A 101 19.43 -3.42 -4.01
C PRO A 101 19.24 -3.99 -5.40
N GLU A 102 19.31 -5.32 -5.56
CA GLU A 102 18.97 -6.02 -6.79
C GLU A 102 17.48 -5.97 -7.14
N LEU A 103 16.62 -5.62 -6.18
CA LEU A 103 15.19 -5.50 -6.40
C LEU A 103 14.86 -4.09 -6.90
N GLY A 104 14.51 -3.97 -8.17
CA GLY A 104 14.13 -2.71 -8.81
C GLY A 104 12.74 -2.22 -8.40
N VAL A 105 12.62 -1.65 -7.18
CA VAL A 105 11.34 -1.18 -6.65
C VAL A 105 11.05 0.26 -7.01
N SER A 106 9.78 0.54 -7.35
CA SER A 106 9.27 1.88 -7.67
C SER A 106 7.81 2.00 -7.24
N ILE A 107 7.27 3.21 -7.30
CA ILE A 107 5.88 3.48 -6.88
C ILE A 107 5.05 3.83 -8.11
N LYS A 108 3.91 3.17 -8.27
CA LYS A 108 2.88 3.56 -9.22
C LYS A 108 1.79 4.32 -8.47
N TRP A 109 1.63 5.58 -8.81
CA TRP A 109 0.57 6.42 -8.25
C TRP A 109 -0.82 5.78 -8.43
N PRO A 110 -1.69 5.84 -7.43
CA PRO A 110 -1.49 6.45 -6.12
C PRO A 110 -1.05 5.47 -5.02
N ASN A 111 -1.10 4.15 -5.23
CA ASN A 111 -1.15 3.18 -4.12
C ASN A 111 -0.53 1.82 -4.40
N ASP A 112 0.23 1.68 -5.49
CA ASP A 112 0.88 0.42 -5.83
C ASP A 112 2.40 0.55 -5.73
N VAL A 113 3.06 -0.47 -5.17
CA VAL A 113 4.52 -0.63 -5.28
C VAL A 113 4.80 -1.66 -6.35
N LEU A 114 5.70 -1.31 -7.25
CA LEU A 114 6.12 -2.14 -8.38
C LEU A 114 7.49 -2.75 -8.10
N LEU A 115 7.71 -3.93 -8.64
CA LEU A 115 8.98 -4.62 -8.74
C LEU A 115 9.21 -4.92 -10.24
N ASP A 116 10.25 -4.32 -10.81
CA ASP A 116 10.54 -4.41 -12.25
C ASP A 116 9.33 -4.06 -13.13
N GLY A 117 8.61 -2.99 -12.77
CA GLY A 117 7.45 -2.49 -13.48
C GLY A 117 6.15 -3.30 -13.30
N ARG A 118 6.16 -4.39 -12.51
CA ARG A 118 4.99 -5.23 -12.19
C ARG A 118 4.58 -5.06 -10.73
N LYS A 119 3.30 -5.17 -10.45
CA LYS A 119 2.75 -4.93 -9.11
C LYS A 119 3.22 -5.97 -8.08
N LEU A 120 4.02 -5.51 -7.12
CA LEU A 120 4.44 -6.26 -5.94
C LEU A 120 3.44 -6.11 -4.80
N CYS A 121 2.96 -4.87 -4.58
CA CYS A 121 2.09 -4.54 -3.46
C CYS A 121 0.96 -3.61 -3.90
N GLY A 122 -0.22 -3.81 -3.30
CA GLY A 122 -1.32 -2.85 -3.30
C GLY A 122 -1.59 -2.34 -1.89
N ILE A 123 -1.83 -1.03 -1.76
CA ILE A 123 -2.10 -0.36 -0.49
C ILE A 123 -3.54 0.15 -0.49
N LEU A 124 -4.28 -0.12 0.59
CA LEU A 124 -5.65 0.33 0.79
C LEU A 124 -5.79 1.01 2.15
N THR A 125 -5.83 2.33 2.14
CA THR A 125 -6.04 3.14 3.36
C THR A 125 -7.49 3.56 3.45
N GLU A 126 -8.13 3.29 4.59
CA GLU A 126 -9.55 3.56 4.84
C GLU A 126 -9.71 4.29 6.17
N GLY A 127 -10.35 5.45 6.14
CA GLY A 127 -10.79 6.14 7.34
C GLY A 127 -11.99 5.44 7.99
N CYS A 128 -12.07 5.48 9.31
CA CYS A 128 -13.20 4.98 10.09
C CYS A 128 -13.43 5.84 11.33
N THR A 129 -14.70 5.93 11.74
CA THR A 129 -15.08 6.58 13.01
C THR A 129 -15.48 5.49 14.01
N THR A 130 -14.94 5.56 15.20
CA THR A 130 -15.20 4.62 16.31
C THR A 130 -15.64 5.42 17.54
N PRO A 131 -16.13 4.77 18.62
CA PRO A 131 -16.37 5.47 19.89
C PRO A 131 -15.14 6.20 20.43
N GLY A 132 -13.92 5.74 20.09
CA GLY A 132 -12.64 6.39 20.43
C GLY A 132 -12.19 7.49 19.45
N GLY A 133 -13.06 7.97 18.56
CA GLY A 133 -12.76 9.01 17.57
C GLY A 133 -12.40 8.47 16.20
N PHE A 134 -11.85 9.36 15.37
CA PHE A 134 -11.40 9.03 14.01
C PHE A 134 -10.19 8.09 14.05
N CYS A 135 -10.15 7.18 13.12
CA CYS A 135 -9.03 6.27 12.92
C CYS A 135 -8.82 5.96 11.44
N VAL A 136 -7.64 5.49 11.13
CA VAL A 136 -7.22 5.05 9.79
C VAL A 136 -6.77 3.60 9.88
N VAL A 137 -7.30 2.75 9.01
CA VAL A 137 -6.80 1.39 8.79
C VAL A 137 -6.10 1.36 7.44
N MET A 138 -4.79 1.19 7.47
CA MET A 138 -3.95 1.05 6.29
C MET A 138 -3.64 -0.42 6.07
N GLY A 139 -4.08 -0.96 4.93
CA GLY A 139 -3.81 -2.34 4.51
C GLY A 139 -2.76 -2.41 3.40
N MET A 140 -1.88 -3.38 3.47
CA MET A 140 -0.89 -3.72 2.46
C MET A 140 -1.00 -5.20 2.10
N GLY A 141 -1.19 -5.48 0.81
CA GLY A 141 -1.07 -6.83 0.27
C GLY A 141 0.24 -6.95 -0.50
N VAL A 142 1.23 -7.66 0.06
CA VAL A 142 2.54 -7.86 -0.56
C VAL A 142 2.65 -9.28 -1.08
N ASN A 143 2.97 -9.46 -2.35
CA ASN A 143 3.24 -10.75 -2.96
C ASN A 143 4.65 -11.21 -2.58
N VAL A 144 4.79 -11.98 -1.50
CA VAL A 144 6.10 -12.42 -0.99
C VAL A 144 6.54 -13.72 -1.69
N ASN A 145 5.95 -14.85 -1.32
CA ASN A 145 6.29 -16.17 -1.85
C ASN A 145 5.27 -16.71 -2.87
N THR A 146 4.54 -15.83 -3.55
CA THR A 146 3.58 -16.23 -4.59
C THR A 146 4.33 -16.85 -5.77
N PRO A 147 4.22 -18.17 -6.02
CA PRO A 147 5.07 -18.86 -7.00
C PRO A 147 4.54 -18.70 -8.44
N LYS A 148 3.29 -18.35 -8.60
CA LYS A 148 2.63 -18.14 -9.91
C LYS A 148 1.41 -17.27 -9.77
N PHE A 149 1.10 -16.55 -10.83
CA PHE A 149 -0.13 -15.77 -10.96
C PHE A 149 -1.03 -16.39 -12.04
N PRO A 150 -2.36 -16.22 -11.94
CA PRO A 150 -3.27 -16.60 -13.01
C PRO A 150 -2.95 -15.83 -14.30
N PRO A 151 -3.35 -16.33 -15.48
CA PRO A 151 -2.94 -15.78 -16.77
C PRO A 151 -3.16 -14.28 -16.91
N GLU A 152 -4.28 -13.76 -16.41
CA GLU A 152 -4.65 -12.34 -16.47
C GLU A 152 -3.77 -11.42 -15.60
N LEU A 153 -3.06 -11.96 -14.61
CA LEU A 153 -2.17 -11.21 -13.73
C LEU A 153 -0.69 -11.44 -14.01
N ARG A 154 -0.33 -12.43 -14.85
CA ARG A 154 1.06 -12.87 -15.07
C ARG A 154 2.00 -11.74 -15.51
N ASP A 155 1.50 -10.87 -16.38
CA ASP A 155 2.31 -9.78 -16.97
C ASP A 155 2.25 -8.50 -16.15
N ILE A 156 1.39 -8.43 -15.14
CA ILE A 156 1.15 -7.20 -14.36
C ILE A 156 1.45 -7.35 -12.87
N ALA A 157 1.62 -8.58 -12.36
CA ALA A 157 1.97 -8.86 -10.97
C ALA A 157 3.38 -9.45 -10.85
N ALA A 158 4.04 -9.15 -9.74
CA ALA A 158 5.33 -9.71 -9.34
C ALA A 158 5.27 -10.21 -7.91
N SER A 159 6.20 -11.10 -7.54
CA SER A 159 6.46 -11.48 -6.15
C SER A 159 7.95 -11.42 -5.86
N LEU A 160 8.31 -11.28 -4.59
CA LEU A 160 9.71 -11.34 -4.17
C LEU A 160 10.35 -12.68 -4.53
N TYR A 161 9.59 -13.78 -4.40
CA TYR A 161 10.04 -15.12 -4.79
C TYR A 161 10.41 -15.21 -6.27
N LEU A 162 9.51 -14.75 -7.16
CA LEU A 162 9.75 -14.83 -8.60
C LEU A 162 10.89 -13.93 -9.08
N ALA A 163 11.12 -12.82 -8.42
CA ALA A 163 12.19 -11.89 -8.76
C ALA A 163 13.56 -12.35 -8.24
N SER A 164 13.61 -12.91 -7.01
CA SER A 164 14.86 -13.27 -6.35
C SER A 164 15.23 -14.74 -6.48
N GLY A 165 14.29 -15.61 -6.90
CA GLY A 165 14.49 -17.07 -6.98
C GLY A 165 14.62 -17.77 -5.61
N ARG A 166 14.36 -17.06 -4.50
CA ARG A 166 14.48 -17.62 -3.14
C ARG A 166 13.18 -17.51 -2.36
N THR A 167 12.96 -18.43 -1.42
CA THR A 167 11.89 -18.34 -0.44
C THR A 167 12.27 -17.34 0.65
N TRP A 168 11.32 -16.50 1.03
CA TRP A 168 11.45 -15.48 2.05
C TRP A 168 10.81 -15.95 3.35
N ASP A 169 11.42 -15.65 4.48
CA ASP A 169 10.74 -15.78 5.77
C ASP A 169 9.74 -14.63 5.91
N ILE A 170 8.45 -14.98 5.85
CA ILE A 170 7.35 -13.98 5.91
C ILE A 170 7.30 -13.34 7.31
N GLY A 171 7.64 -14.07 8.36
CA GLY A 171 7.69 -13.55 9.72
C GLY A 171 8.78 -12.48 9.88
N GLU A 172 9.99 -12.77 9.42
CA GLU A 172 11.10 -11.81 9.42
C GLU A 172 10.77 -10.59 8.54
N PHE A 173 10.26 -10.82 7.33
CA PHE A 173 9.87 -9.74 6.43
C PHE A 173 8.77 -8.87 7.02
N SER A 174 7.75 -9.47 7.66
CA SER A 174 6.67 -8.73 8.33
C SER A 174 7.21 -7.85 9.46
N ALA A 175 8.12 -8.36 10.29
CA ALA A 175 8.73 -7.60 11.38
C ALA A 175 9.49 -6.36 10.86
N ARG A 176 10.30 -6.53 9.80
CA ARG A 176 11.03 -5.41 9.15
C ARG A 176 10.08 -4.38 8.54
N LEU A 177 9.01 -4.83 7.89
CA LEU A 177 8.03 -3.92 7.31
C LEU A 177 7.27 -3.15 8.39
N ILE A 178 6.86 -3.81 9.48
CA ILE A 178 6.21 -3.17 10.64
C ILE A 178 7.13 -2.10 11.23
N GLU A 179 8.40 -2.41 11.45
CA GLU A 179 9.37 -1.45 11.96
C GLU A 179 9.52 -0.24 11.02
N SER A 180 9.57 -0.46 9.71
CA SER A 180 9.63 0.60 8.71
C SER A 180 8.38 1.49 8.73
N LEU A 181 7.20 0.88 8.88
CA LEU A 181 5.92 1.60 8.99
C LEU A 181 5.81 2.39 10.31
N ASP A 182 6.31 1.86 11.43
CA ASP A 182 6.35 2.58 12.70
C ASP A 182 7.24 3.81 12.63
N LYS A 183 8.44 3.66 12.06
CA LYS A 183 9.36 4.79 11.83
C LYS A 183 8.75 5.85 10.91
N MET A 184 8.09 5.39 9.84
CA MET A 184 7.38 6.26 8.93
C MET A 184 6.26 7.03 9.64
N TYR A 185 5.40 6.34 10.38
CA TYR A 185 4.27 6.98 11.07
C TYR A 185 4.74 7.97 12.15
N ALA A 186 5.76 7.62 12.93
CA ALA A 186 6.34 8.50 13.93
C ALA A 186 6.94 9.79 13.33
N LEU A 187 7.53 9.71 12.12
CA LEU A 187 8.02 10.88 11.40
C LEU A 187 6.86 11.68 10.79
N TRP A 188 5.89 10.99 10.17
CA TRP A 188 4.72 11.63 9.57
C TRP A 188 3.89 12.44 10.59
N LEU A 189 3.78 11.98 11.83
CA LEU A 189 3.11 12.72 12.91
C LEU A 189 3.77 14.06 13.22
N LYS A 190 5.06 14.20 12.96
CA LYS A 190 5.82 15.44 13.17
C LYS A 190 5.87 16.31 11.92
N GLU A 191 6.07 15.66 10.79
CA GLU A 191 6.31 16.27 9.48
C GLU A 191 5.56 15.48 8.40
N PRO A 192 4.25 15.75 8.16
CA PRO A 192 3.44 15.00 7.20
C PRO A 192 4.01 14.97 5.78
N ASP A 193 4.80 15.97 5.41
CA ASP A 193 5.39 16.12 4.08
C ASP A 193 6.82 15.56 3.96
N ALA A 194 7.38 14.99 5.05
CA ALA A 194 8.76 14.48 5.11
C ALA A 194 9.09 13.42 4.03
N PHE A 195 8.09 12.77 3.44
CA PHE A 195 8.26 11.72 2.44
C PHE A 195 7.99 12.19 1.01
N LEU A 196 7.60 13.44 0.79
CA LEU A 196 7.13 13.93 -0.51
C LEU A 196 8.22 13.84 -1.58
N GLU A 197 9.43 14.32 -1.29
CA GLU A 197 10.53 14.31 -2.26
C GLU A 197 10.96 12.88 -2.60
N GLU A 198 11.01 12.00 -1.62
CA GLU A 198 11.34 10.60 -1.87
C GLU A 198 10.23 9.90 -2.66
N TYR A 199 8.97 10.18 -2.36
CA TYR A 199 7.84 9.67 -3.14
C TYR A 199 7.93 10.12 -4.60
N ARG A 200 8.23 11.41 -4.85
CA ARG A 200 8.46 11.97 -6.20
C ARG A 200 9.56 11.23 -6.94
N ALA A 201 10.70 11.05 -6.28
CA ALA A 201 11.86 10.37 -6.87
C ALA A 201 11.58 8.90 -7.23
N ARG A 202 10.70 8.22 -6.48
CA ARG A 202 10.34 6.82 -6.70
C ARG A 202 9.12 6.62 -7.60
N CYS A 203 8.40 7.70 -7.95
CA CYS A 203 7.13 7.61 -8.67
C CYS A 203 7.34 7.31 -10.17
N ALA A 204 7.26 6.05 -10.56
CA ALA A 204 7.39 5.60 -11.95
C ALA A 204 6.24 6.04 -12.87
N THR A 205 5.16 6.61 -12.32
CA THR A 205 4.05 7.16 -13.12
C THR A 205 4.42 8.48 -13.78
N VAL A 206 5.28 9.28 -13.15
CA VAL A 206 5.73 10.57 -13.69
C VAL A 206 6.57 10.33 -14.94
N GLY A 207 6.31 11.10 -15.99
CA GLY A 207 6.93 10.96 -17.31
C GLY A 207 6.19 10.02 -18.27
N CYS A 208 5.18 9.27 -17.78
CA CYS A 208 4.42 8.32 -18.60
C CYS A 208 3.19 8.95 -19.25
N GLU A 209 2.79 8.38 -20.41
CA GLU A 209 1.44 8.56 -20.94
C GLU A 209 0.46 7.78 -20.07
N VAL A 210 -0.63 8.44 -19.67
CA VAL A 210 -1.62 7.88 -18.77
C VAL A 210 -3.03 8.06 -19.30
N THR A 211 -3.93 7.18 -18.85
CA THR A 211 -5.38 7.37 -19.01
C THR A 211 -6.01 7.51 -17.63
N TYR A 212 -6.94 8.43 -17.48
CA TYR A 212 -7.72 8.61 -16.27
C TYR A 212 -9.19 8.88 -16.60
N THR A 213 -10.07 8.58 -15.66
CA THR A 213 -11.52 8.76 -15.83
C THR A 213 -12.01 9.87 -14.91
N ARG A 214 -12.84 10.78 -15.47
CA ARG A 214 -13.59 11.78 -14.71
C ARG A 214 -15.06 11.70 -15.11
N GLY A 215 -15.94 11.35 -14.16
CA GLY A 215 -17.31 10.91 -14.48
C GLY A 215 -17.25 9.71 -15.42
N ASP A 216 -17.98 9.76 -16.53
CA ASP A 216 -18.03 8.68 -17.54
C ASP A 216 -17.00 8.87 -18.67
N THR A 217 -16.17 9.92 -18.61
CA THR A 217 -15.25 10.26 -19.70
C THR A 217 -13.82 9.81 -19.37
N VAL A 218 -13.21 9.13 -20.36
CA VAL A 218 -11.81 8.70 -20.31
C VAL A 218 -10.95 9.74 -21.04
N TYR A 219 -9.90 10.18 -20.36
CA TYR A 219 -8.95 11.17 -20.85
C TYR A 219 -7.55 10.56 -21.00
N ASN A 220 -6.83 11.01 -22.02
CA ASN A 220 -5.41 10.72 -22.22
C ASN A 220 -4.61 11.97 -21.87
N ALA A 221 -3.52 11.78 -21.10
CA ALA A 221 -2.63 12.85 -20.70
C ALA A 221 -1.22 12.31 -20.42
N ARG A 222 -0.28 13.22 -20.23
CA ARG A 222 1.05 12.90 -19.74
C ARG A 222 1.15 13.22 -18.27
N ALA A 223 1.60 12.29 -17.44
CA ALA A 223 1.91 12.55 -16.05
C ALA A 223 3.20 13.36 -15.95
N VAL A 224 3.15 14.56 -15.37
CA VAL A 224 4.28 15.50 -15.37
C VAL A 224 4.85 15.78 -13.98
N GLY A 225 4.16 15.36 -12.91
CA GLY A 225 4.65 15.57 -11.55
C GLY A 225 3.70 15.10 -10.47
N ILE A 226 4.12 15.32 -9.22
CA ILE A 226 3.33 15.11 -8.00
C ILE A 226 3.33 16.45 -7.26
N ASP A 227 2.14 16.93 -6.85
CA ASP A 227 2.00 18.18 -6.09
C ASP A 227 2.36 18.02 -4.61
N GLY A 228 2.16 19.08 -3.81
CA GLY A 228 2.42 19.08 -2.37
C GLY A 228 1.50 18.19 -1.55
N ASP A 229 0.34 17.84 -2.09
CA ASP A 229 -0.65 16.96 -1.45
C ASP A 229 -0.57 15.50 -1.96
N TYR A 230 0.53 15.10 -2.60
CA TYR A 230 0.74 13.79 -3.26
C TYR A 230 -0.23 13.50 -4.42
N ALA A 231 -0.92 14.49 -4.96
CA ALA A 231 -1.79 14.32 -6.11
C ALA A 231 -0.97 14.31 -7.41
N LEU A 232 -1.48 13.59 -8.42
CA LEU A 232 -0.81 13.49 -9.73
C LEU A 232 -1.11 14.73 -10.57
N ILE A 233 -0.08 15.39 -11.06
CA ILE A 233 -0.19 16.46 -12.05
C ILE A 233 -0.08 15.83 -13.43
N VAL A 234 -1.10 16.08 -14.27
CA VAL A 234 -1.12 15.65 -15.66
C VAL A 234 -1.18 16.85 -16.60
N GLU A 235 -0.64 16.70 -17.81
CA GLU A 235 -0.66 17.71 -18.87
C GLU A 235 -1.42 17.16 -20.08
N ARG A 236 -2.36 17.94 -20.60
CA ARG A 236 -3.16 17.61 -21.77
C ARG A 236 -3.44 18.88 -22.59
N GLY A 237 -3.04 18.88 -23.86
CA GLY A 237 -3.26 20.03 -24.75
C GLY A 237 -2.57 21.33 -24.31
N GLY A 238 -1.46 21.23 -23.55
CA GLY A 238 -0.73 22.36 -23.00
C GLY A 238 -1.26 22.88 -21.67
N GLU A 239 -2.36 22.32 -21.16
CA GLU A 239 -2.93 22.65 -19.85
C GLU A 239 -2.58 21.60 -18.81
N ARG A 240 -2.35 22.04 -17.57
CA ARG A 240 -2.07 21.17 -16.43
C ARG A 240 -3.30 21.06 -15.52
N GLU A 241 -3.58 19.85 -15.09
CA GLU A 241 -4.61 19.58 -14.09
C GLU A 241 -4.10 18.62 -13.02
N THR A 242 -4.73 18.67 -11.83
CA THR A 242 -4.36 17.85 -10.68
C THR A 242 -5.40 16.77 -10.45
N ILE A 243 -4.96 15.52 -10.39
CA ILE A 243 -5.79 14.35 -10.10
C ILE A 243 -5.54 13.95 -8.65
N ARG A 244 -6.52 14.19 -7.77
CA ARG A 244 -6.44 13.85 -6.33
C ARG A 244 -6.96 12.45 -6.03
N PHE A 245 -7.95 11.98 -6.79
CA PHE A 245 -8.63 10.70 -6.60
C PHE A 245 -8.89 10.02 -7.94
N GLY A 246 -9.11 8.71 -7.89
CA GLY A 246 -9.44 7.93 -9.09
C GLY A 246 -8.36 6.92 -9.44
N GLU A 247 -8.49 6.37 -10.64
CA GLU A 247 -7.54 5.43 -11.20
C GLU A 247 -6.82 6.06 -12.37
N VAL A 248 -5.53 5.79 -12.43
CA VAL A 248 -4.68 6.12 -13.55
C VAL A 248 -4.08 4.84 -14.09
N SER A 249 -4.30 4.60 -15.38
CA SER A 249 -3.64 3.51 -16.09
C SER A 249 -2.46 4.06 -16.87
N VAL A 250 -1.27 3.50 -16.64
CA VAL A 250 -0.07 3.81 -17.43
C VAL A 250 -0.16 3.03 -18.74
N ARG A 251 -0.05 3.71 -19.87
CA ARG A 251 0.04 3.08 -21.19
C ARG A 251 1.41 2.41 -21.32
N LYS A 252 1.44 1.13 -21.70
CA LYS A 252 2.68 0.50 -22.15
C LYS A 252 3.16 1.29 -23.37
N ARG A 253 4.43 1.66 -23.38
CA ARG A 253 5.08 2.16 -24.59
C ARG A 253 4.96 1.03 -25.63
N THR A 254 4.04 1.14 -26.57
CA THR A 254 4.16 0.40 -27.82
C THR A 254 5.32 1.04 -28.53
N ASP A 255 6.40 0.29 -28.73
CA ASP A 255 7.50 0.70 -29.56
C ASP A 255 6.91 1.12 -30.92
N ILE A 256 7.01 2.41 -31.18
CA ILE A 256 6.74 2.93 -32.51
C ILE A 256 7.99 2.54 -33.30
N SER A 257 7.85 1.46 -34.08
CA SER A 257 8.78 1.06 -35.13
C SER A 257 8.81 2.11 -36.21
#